data_f5320fc10b9920abfca4e0134c62bd2f
#
_entry.id   f5320fc10b9920abfca4e0134c62bd2f
#
_cell.length_a   1.000
_cell.length_b   1.000
_cell.length_c   1.000
_cell.angle_alpha   90.00
_cell.angle_beta   90.00
_cell.angle_gamma   90.00
#
_symmetry.space_group_name_H-M   'P 1'
#
loop_
_entity.id
_entity.type
_entity.pdbx_description
1 polymer ?
#
loop_
_entity_poly.entity_id
_entity_poly.type
_entity_poly.pdbx_seq_one_letter_code
_entity_poly.pdbx_strand_id
1 'polypeptide(L)'
;SSEESVHRVTIAPANITESHIRHKVDADRSERFLPVKDLPLDTLKRDYEKLRIAHELGQAIVGILDLDTLLPKILDKSFELLPADRGVILLMEGGNLLPKYVKHKNPKQAHEQIVLSNAILNEVTQQKRAVLSSDASMDARFVGSHSIIMQGIRSTMSVPLMHGNELLGVMHLDSQIAANAFTEKDLQLFSSIGNQA
;
A
#
# COMPACT_ATOMS: atom_id res chain seq x y z
N SER A 1 -4.93 18.57 -9.56
CA SER A 1 -3.69 17.92 -10.03
C SER A 1 -3.14 16.99 -8.94
N SER A 2 -2.22 16.09 -9.29
CA SER A 2 -1.60 15.16 -8.33
C SER A 2 -0.94 15.91 -7.16
N GLU A 3 -0.35 17.07 -7.40
CA GLU A 3 0.30 17.91 -6.39
C GLU A 3 -0.69 18.46 -5.34
N GLU A 4 -1.88 18.86 -5.74
CA GLU A 4 -2.91 19.33 -4.79
C GLU A 4 -3.40 18.22 -3.86
N SER A 5 -3.46 16.98 -4.36
CA SER A 5 -3.87 15.83 -3.56
C SER A 5 -2.81 15.42 -2.52
N VAL A 6 -1.52 15.61 -2.81
CA VAL A 6 -0.40 15.33 -1.89
C VAL A 6 -0.49 16.17 -0.62
N HIS A 7 -0.85 17.43 -0.70
CA HIS A 7 -0.98 18.32 0.45
C HIS A 7 -2.13 17.96 1.42
N ARG A 8 -2.98 17.01 1.04
CA ARG A 8 -4.12 16.54 1.85
C ARG A 8 -3.85 15.24 2.58
N VAL A 9 -2.62 14.71 2.48
CA VAL A 9 -2.20 13.53 3.22
C VAL A 9 -1.69 13.97 4.59
N THR A 10 -2.24 13.40 5.65
CA THR A 10 -1.83 13.67 7.03
C THR A 10 -1.49 12.35 7.73
N ILE A 11 -0.42 12.36 8.50
CA ILE A 11 -0.02 11.25 9.36
C ILE A 11 -0.56 11.53 10.76
N ALA A 12 -1.48 10.68 11.23
CA ALA A 12 -2.03 10.79 12.58
C ALA A 12 -0.97 10.42 13.64
N PRO A 13 -0.88 11.16 14.76
CA PRO A 13 0.05 10.84 15.84
C PRO A 13 -0.22 9.43 16.40
N ALA A 14 0.84 8.72 16.77
CA ALA A 14 0.77 7.40 17.37
C ALA A 14 0.26 7.51 18.82
N ASN A 15 -1.05 7.42 19.01
CA ASN A 15 -1.61 7.18 20.33
C ASN A 15 -1.61 5.66 20.59
N ILE A 16 -1.23 5.29 21.80
CA ILE A 16 -0.76 3.99 22.32
C ILE A 16 -1.80 2.84 22.26
N THR A 17 -2.72 2.83 21.35
CA THR A 17 -3.70 1.73 21.22
C THR A 17 -3.32 0.80 20.07
N GLU A 18 -3.52 -0.50 20.30
CA GLU A 18 -3.23 -1.57 19.35
C GLU A 18 -3.89 -1.33 17.99
N SER A 19 -3.10 -1.39 16.93
CA SER A 19 -3.65 -1.39 15.58
C SER A 19 -4.24 -2.77 15.28
N HIS A 20 -5.42 -2.83 14.66
CA HIS A 20 -5.99 -4.07 14.15
C HIS A 20 -5.21 -4.61 12.94
N ILE A 21 -3.88 -4.76 13.11
CA ILE A 21 -3.00 -5.37 12.12
C ILE A 21 -3.31 -6.87 12.11
N ARG A 22 -3.81 -7.38 10.99
CA ARG A 22 -4.12 -8.82 10.83
C ARG A 22 -2.93 -9.62 10.36
N HIS A 23 -2.16 -9.06 9.44
CA HIS A 23 -1.02 -9.75 8.84
C HIS A 23 0.15 -8.81 8.68
N LYS A 24 1.34 -9.34 8.87
CA LYS A 24 2.62 -8.70 8.63
C LYS A 24 3.48 -9.64 7.79
N VAL A 25 4.12 -9.12 6.77
CA VAL A 25 5.04 -9.87 5.91
C VAL A 25 6.38 -9.15 5.90
N ASP A 26 7.44 -9.89 6.15
CA ASP A 26 8.80 -9.35 6.04
C ASP A 26 9.10 -9.04 4.57
N ALA A 27 9.61 -7.84 4.30
CA ALA A 27 9.94 -7.41 2.94
C ALA A 27 10.99 -8.33 2.28
N ASP A 28 11.78 -9.02 3.09
CA ASP A 28 12.90 -9.88 2.66
C ASP A 28 12.49 -11.34 2.36
N ARG A 29 11.19 -11.69 2.50
CA ARG A 29 10.71 -13.05 2.22
C ARG A 29 10.27 -13.18 0.78
N SER A 30 11.04 -13.93 0.00
CA SER A 30 10.60 -14.45 -1.30
C SER A 30 9.29 -15.24 -1.15
N GLU A 31 8.29 -14.92 -1.94
CA GLU A 31 7.02 -15.63 -1.98
C GLU A 31 7.24 -17.12 -2.23
N ARG A 32 6.60 -17.95 -1.41
CA ARG A 32 6.48 -19.38 -1.70
C ARG A 32 5.17 -19.62 -2.44
N PHE A 33 5.26 -19.88 -3.73
CA PHE A 33 4.12 -20.29 -4.51
C PHE A 33 3.75 -21.74 -4.21
N LEU A 34 2.45 -22.01 -4.10
CA LEU A 34 1.96 -23.38 -3.97
C LEU A 34 2.18 -24.14 -5.29
N PRO A 35 2.44 -25.47 -5.24
CA PRO A 35 2.55 -26.28 -6.44
C PRO A 35 1.28 -26.18 -7.29
N VAL A 36 1.45 -26.04 -8.60
CA VAL A 36 0.36 -25.87 -9.59
C VAL A 36 -0.71 -26.96 -9.50
N LYS A 37 -0.32 -28.18 -9.15
CA LYS A 37 -1.21 -29.35 -9.04
C LYS A 37 -2.32 -29.18 -7.98
N ASP A 38 -2.13 -28.28 -7.02
CA ASP A 38 -3.01 -28.10 -5.87
C ASP A 38 -3.91 -26.86 -6.03
N LEU A 39 -3.86 -26.15 -7.19
CA LEU A 39 -4.59 -24.91 -7.42
C LEU A 39 -5.73 -25.07 -8.44
N PRO A 40 -6.93 -24.52 -8.17
CA PRO A 40 -7.98 -24.38 -9.18
C PRO A 40 -7.48 -23.54 -10.38
N LEU A 41 -7.94 -23.89 -11.59
CA LEU A 41 -7.49 -23.25 -12.83
C LEU A 41 -7.71 -21.72 -12.85
N ASP A 42 -8.83 -21.26 -12.31
CA ASP A 42 -9.14 -19.81 -12.26
C ASP A 42 -8.22 -19.06 -11.27
N THR A 43 -7.88 -19.70 -10.15
CA THR A 43 -6.89 -19.17 -9.21
C THR A 43 -5.52 -19.11 -9.86
N LEU A 44 -5.13 -20.17 -10.58
CA LEU A 44 -3.85 -20.22 -11.28
C LEU A 44 -3.74 -19.14 -12.36
N LYS A 45 -4.79 -18.94 -13.17
CA LYS A 45 -4.81 -17.89 -14.21
C LYS A 45 -4.66 -16.51 -13.58
N ARG A 46 -5.41 -16.24 -12.52
CA ARG A 46 -5.34 -14.95 -11.81
C ARG A 46 -3.96 -14.72 -11.19
N ASP A 47 -3.40 -15.73 -10.54
CA ASP A 47 -2.09 -15.64 -9.91
C ASP A 47 -0.98 -15.50 -10.96
N TYR A 48 -1.10 -16.20 -12.12
CA TYR A 48 -0.19 -16.02 -13.26
C TYR A 48 -0.24 -14.59 -13.82
N GLU A 49 -1.43 -14.02 -14.04
CA GLU A 49 -1.55 -12.64 -14.52
C GLU A 49 -0.94 -11.65 -13.55
N LYS A 50 -1.16 -11.83 -12.24
CA LYS A 50 -0.52 -11.00 -11.20
C LYS A 50 1.00 -11.08 -11.27
N LEU A 51 1.56 -12.29 -11.40
CA LEU A 51 3.00 -12.49 -11.53
C LEU A 51 3.56 -11.91 -12.83
N ARG A 52 2.86 -12.09 -13.94
CA ARG A 52 3.26 -11.54 -15.23
C ARG A 52 3.39 -10.02 -15.17
N ILE A 53 2.38 -9.35 -14.60
CA ILE A 53 2.39 -7.90 -14.47
C ILE A 53 3.46 -7.44 -13.49
N ALA A 54 3.65 -8.13 -12.37
CA ALA A 54 4.73 -7.83 -11.43
C ALA A 54 6.12 -7.97 -12.09
N HIS A 55 6.32 -9.00 -12.93
CA HIS A 55 7.54 -9.21 -13.68
C HIS A 55 7.76 -8.13 -14.75
N GLU A 56 6.73 -7.78 -15.52
CA GLU A 56 6.79 -6.71 -16.52
C GLU A 56 7.08 -5.35 -15.86
N LEU A 57 6.50 -5.10 -14.69
CA LEU A 57 6.79 -3.91 -13.89
C LEU A 57 8.27 -3.91 -13.46
N GLY A 58 8.78 -5.02 -12.92
CA GLY A 58 10.18 -5.15 -12.52
C GLY A 58 11.14 -4.90 -13.68
N GLN A 59 10.81 -5.36 -14.89
CA GLN A 59 11.63 -5.09 -16.08
C GLN A 59 11.55 -3.63 -16.56
N ALA A 60 10.38 -3.01 -16.44
CA ALA A 60 10.22 -1.60 -16.80
C ALA A 60 10.99 -0.66 -15.86
N ILE A 61 11.18 -1.06 -14.60
CA ILE A 61 11.92 -0.32 -13.57
C ILE A 61 13.43 -0.26 -13.88
N VAL A 62 14.01 -1.35 -14.37
CA VAL A 62 15.47 -1.45 -14.63
C VAL A 62 15.98 -0.40 -15.64
N GLY A 63 15.10 0.17 -16.45
CA GLY A 63 15.46 1.18 -17.46
C GLY A 63 15.10 2.63 -17.11
N ILE A 64 14.46 2.89 -15.97
CA ILE A 64 13.94 4.23 -15.63
C ILE A 64 14.65 4.74 -14.38
N LEU A 65 15.63 5.64 -14.58
CA LEU A 65 16.36 6.32 -13.50
C LEU A 65 15.56 7.50 -12.89
N ASP A 66 14.32 7.74 -13.35
CA ASP A 66 13.50 8.87 -12.94
C ASP A 66 12.35 8.39 -12.05
N LEU A 67 12.49 8.63 -10.74
CA LEU A 67 11.46 8.32 -9.73
C LEU A 67 10.12 9.00 -10.03
N ASP A 68 10.14 10.20 -10.59
CA ASP A 68 8.94 10.97 -10.88
C ASP A 68 8.09 10.33 -11.99
N THR A 69 8.72 9.61 -12.89
CA THR A 69 8.03 8.81 -13.92
C THR A 69 7.65 7.43 -13.42
N LEU A 70 8.48 6.84 -12.56
CA LEU A 70 8.30 5.46 -12.08
C LEU A 70 7.18 5.33 -11.06
N LEU A 71 7.17 6.19 -10.05
CA LEU A 71 6.23 6.07 -8.92
C LEU A 71 4.75 6.13 -9.34
N PRO A 72 4.31 7.03 -10.24
CA PRO A 72 2.95 6.99 -10.78
C PRO A 72 2.61 5.67 -11.46
N LYS A 73 3.55 5.12 -12.26
CA LYS A 73 3.33 3.83 -12.96
C LYS A 73 3.19 2.66 -11.98
N ILE A 74 3.98 2.63 -10.91
CA ILE A 74 3.86 1.63 -9.85
C ILE A 74 2.45 1.70 -9.24
N LEU A 75 1.99 2.90 -8.93
CA LEU A 75 0.68 3.11 -8.33
C LEU A 75 -0.45 2.71 -9.30
N ASP A 76 -0.33 3.07 -10.58
CA ASP A 76 -1.26 2.67 -11.64
C ASP A 76 -1.40 1.15 -11.74
N LYS A 77 -0.27 0.44 -11.78
CA LYS A 77 -0.25 -1.02 -11.83
C LYS A 77 -0.81 -1.66 -10.57
N SER A 78 -0.55 -1.08 -9.40
CA SER A 78 -1.15 -1.55 -8.16
C SER A 78 -2.68 -1.47 -8.18
N PHE A 79 -3.25 -0.41 -8.77
CA PHE A 79 -4.71 -0.26 -8.94
C PHE A 79 -5.31 -1.23 -9.96
N GLU A 80 -4.55 -1.66 -10.97
CA GLU A 80 -5.00 -2.68 -11.93
C GLU A 80 -5.09 -4.07 -11.28
N LEU A 81 -4.20 -4.36 -10.32
CA LEU A 81 -4.06 -5.67 -9.70
C LEU A 81 -4.87 -5.84 -8.42
N LEU A 82 -5.09 -4.76 -7.69
CA LEU A 82 -5.62 -4.76 -6.33
C LEU A 82 -6.91 -3.94 -6.26
N PRO A 83 -7.89 -4.36 -5.45
CA PRO A 83 -9.18 -3.66 -5.31
C PRO A 83 -9.04 -2.39 -4.45
N ALA A 84 -8.12 -1.50 -4.80
CA ALA A 84 -7.88 -0.25 -4.10
C ALA A 84 -8.79 0.87 -4.59
N ASP A 85 -9.20 1.74 -3.68
CA ASP A 85 -9.96 2.96 -3.98
C ASP A 85 -9.06 4.20 -3.92
N ARG A 86 -8.05 4.18 -3.02
CA ARG A 86 -7.06 5.24 -2.90
C ARG A 86 -5.65 4.67 -2.71
N GLY A 87 -4.65 5.40 -3.17
CA GLY A 87 -3.25 5.04 -3.01
C GLY A 87 -2.37 6.25 -2.77
N VAL A 88 -1.37 6.08 -1.92
CA VAL A 88 -0.40 7.12 -1.57
C VAL A 88 1.01 6.53 -1.62
N ILE A 89 1.94 7.26 -2.23
CA ILE A 89 3.37 6.99 -2.11
C ILE A 89 4.00 8.11 -1.29
N LEU A 90 4.68 7.72 -0.23
CA LEU A 90 5.48 8.59 0.61
C LEU A 90 6.96 8.25 0.39
N LEU A 91 7.80 9.26 0.22
CA LEU A 91 9.25 9.09 0.14
C LEU A 91 9.93 9.58 1.41
N MET A 92 11.06 8.96 1.73
CA MET A 92 11.89 9.34 2.86
C MET A 92 12.77 10.54 2.46
N GLU A 93 12.54 11.68 3.07
CA GLU A 93 13.35 12.89 2.87
C GLU A 93 13.74 13.49 4.22
N GLY A 94 15.05 13.65 4.44
CA GLY A 94 15.55 14.23 5.68
C GLY A 94 15.12 13.49 6.95
N GLY A 95 14.89 12.17 6.88
CA GLY A 95 14.42 11.34 7.98
C GLY A 95 12.90 11.36 8.20
N ASN A 96 12.14 12.05 7.36
CA ASN A 96 10.68 12.12 7.44
C ASN A 96 10.03 11.51 6.19
N LEU A 97 8.86 10.92 6.37
CA LEU A 97 8.02 10.47 5.26
C LEU A 97 7.20 11.64 4.71
N LEU A 98 7.42 11.97 3.45
CA LEU A 98 6.70 13.02 2.75
C LEU A 98 5.84 12.44 1.62
N PRO A 99 4.53 12.76 1.54
CA PRO A 99 3.69 12.35 0.44
C PRO A 99 4.20 12.92 -0.89
N LYS A 100 4.34 12.06 -1.89
CA LYS A 100 4.78 12.46 -3.25
C LYS A 100 3.71 12.23 -4.29
N TYR A 101 3.01 11.11 -4.23
CA TYR A 101 1.98 10.75 -5.20
C TYR A 101 0.73 10.26 -4.50
N VAL A 102 -0.40 10.70 -5.03
CA VAL A 102 -1.72 10.29 -4.58
C VAL A 102 -2.56 9.91 -5.79
N LYS A 103 -3.24 8.77 -5.70
CA LYS A 103 -4.19 8.32 -6.69
C LYS A 103 -5.53 7.98 -6.05
N HIS A 104 -6.61 8.40 -6.69
CA HIS A 104 -7.97 8.04 -6.36
C HIS A 104 -8.59 7.28 -7.54
N LYS A 105 -9.29 6.19 -7.25
CA LYS A 105 -10.08 5.47 -8.25
C LYS A 105 -11.21 6.34 -8.78
N ASN A 106 -11.85 7.08 -7.89
CA ASN A 106 -12.88 8.04 -8.23
C ASN A 106 -12.31 9.47 -8.19
N PRO A 107 -12.17 10.17 -9.35
CA PRO A 107 -11.63 11.53 -9.38
C PRO A 107 -12.43 12.55 -8.56
N LYS A 108 -13.72 12.30 -8.32
CA LYS A 108 -14.57 13.18 -7.49
C LYS A 108 -14.13 13.21 -6.02
N GLN A 109 -13.41 12.18 -5.57
CA GLN A 109 -12.90 12.07 -4.20
C GLN A 109 -11.48 12.66 -4.04
N ALA A 110 -10.89 13.20 -5.10
CA ALA A 110 -9.56 13.83 -5.05
C ALA A 110 -9.47 15.02 -4.08
N HIS A 111 -10.60 15.52 -3.60
CA HIS A 111 -10.68 16.59 -2.62
C HIS A 111 -10.72 16.10 -1.16
N GLU A 112 -10.86 14.80 -0.94
CA GLU A 112 -10.89 14.22 0.40
C GLU A 112 -9.50 14.21 1.02
N GLN A 113 -9.45 14.49 2.33
CA GLN A 113 -8.22 14.36 3.10
C GLN A 113 -7.91 12.88 3.33
N ILE A 114 -6.67 12.47 3.09
CA ILE A 114 -6.20 11.13 3.42
C ILE A 114 -5.41 11.19 4.72
N VAL A 115 -5.87 10.46 5.73
CA VAL A 115 -5.22 10.38 7.03
C VAL A 115 -4.58 8.99 7.18
N LEU A 116 -3.26 8.98 7.36
CA LEU A 116 -2.48 7.76 7.52
C LEU A 116 -2.15 7.51 9.00
N SER A 117 -2.19 6.25 9.41
CA SER A 117 -1.84 5.87 10.79
C SER A 117 -0.32 5.90 10.98
N ASN A 118 0.16 6.75 11.89
CA ASN A 118 1.57 6.80 12.24
C ASN A 118 2.09 5.48 12.81
N ALA A 119 1.26 4.72 13.54
CA ALA A 119 1.65 3.42 14.08
C ALA A 119 1.90 2.39 12.96
N ILE A 120 1.06 2.39 11.90
CA ILE A 120 1.26 1.54 10.72
C ILE A 120 2.53 1.97 9.98
N LEU A 121 2.71 3.27 9.76
CA LEU A 121 3.90 3.79 9.08
C LEU A 121 5.18 3.48 9.85
N ASN A 122 5.17 3.60 11.18
CA ASN A 122 6.32 3.23 12.02
C ASN A 122 6.63 1.73 11.93
N GLU A 123 5.63 0.86 11.96
CA GLU A 123 5.85 -0.59 11.78
C GLU A 123 6.50 -0.89 10.43
N VAL A 124 5.99 -0.27 9.35
CA VAL A 124 6.52 -0.45 8.00
C VAL A 124 7.94 0.07 7.88
N THR A 125 8.25 1.24 8.44
CA THR A 125 9.57 1.87 8.28
C THR A 125 10.64 1.26 9.18
N GLN A 126 10.30 1.01 10.45
CA GLN A 126 11.28 0.53 11.43
C GLN A 126 11.53 -0.96 11.29
N GLN A 127 10.49 -1.75 11.05
CA GLN A 127 10.60 -3.20 10.92
C GLN A 127 10.78 -3.66 9.48
N LYS A 128 10.67 -2.75 8.49
CA LYS A 128 10.72 -3.05 7.04
C LYS A 128 9.75 -4.19 6.69
N ARG A 129 8.51 -4.09 7.19
CA ARG A 129 7.48 -5.11 7.03
C ARG A 129 6.26 -4.55 6.33
N ALA A 130 5.68 -5.36 5.46
CA ALA A 130 4.37 -5.09 4.89
C ALA A 130 3.28 -5.35 5.93
N VAL A 131 2.27 -4.50 5.98
CA VAL A 131 1.20 -4.51 6.98
C VAL A 131 -0.15 -4.50 6.30
N LEU A 132 -1.03 -5.42 6.69
CA LEU A 132 -2.45 -5.44 6.35
C LEU A 132 -3.26 -5.12 7.61
N SER A 133 -4.07 -4.08 7.55
CA SER A 133 -5.06 -3.74 8.56
C SER A 133 -6.46 -3.86 7.98
N SER A 134 -7.33 -4.58 8.68
CA SER A 134 -8.75 -4.63 8.35
C SER A 134 -9.52 -3.79 9.34
N ASP A 135 -10.36 -2.92 8.80
CA ASP A 135 -11.29 -2.10 9.57
C ASP A 135 -10.64 -1.01 10.43
N ALA A 136 -10.12 0.01 9.75
CA ALA A 136 -9.64 1.24 10.41
C ALA A 136 -10.75 1.95 11.21
N SER A 137 -12.04 1.65 10.95
CA SER A 137 -13.17 2.20 11.69
C SER A 137 -13.31 1.62 13.10
N MET A 138 -12.81 0.41 13.33
CA MET A 138 -12.78 -0.24 14.65
C MET A 138 -11.51 0.07 15.45
N ASP A 139 -10.57 0.77 14.85
CA ASP A 139 -9.34 1.17 15.53
C ASP A 139 -9.66 2.26 16.57
N ALA A 140 -9.52 1.94 17.85
CA ALA A 140 -9.82 2.85 18.97
C ALA A 140 -9.01 4.16 18.91
N ARG A 141 -7.92 4.22 18.12
CA ARG A 141 -7.13 5.44 17.86
C ARG A 141 -7.89 6.47 17.03
N PHE A 142 -8.89 6.02 16.29
CA PHE A 142 -9.73 6.83 15.43
C PHE A 142 -11.13 7.10 16.02
N VAL A 143 -11.44 6.48 17.17
CA VAL A 143 -12.66 6.74 17.92
C VAL A 143 -12.61 8.17 18.43
N GLY A 144 -13.40 9.06 17.82
CA GLY A 144 -13.41 10.50 18.09
C GLY A 144 -12.85 11.38 16.97
N SER A 145 -12.20 10.81 15.97
CA SER A 145 -11.81 11.53 14.75
C SER A 145 -12.94 11.46 13.73
N HIS A 146 -13.83 12.44 13.75
CA HIS A 146 -14.97 12.56 12.82
C HIS A 146 -14.55 12.40 11.34
N SER A 147 -13.33 12.84 10.98
CA SER A 147 -12.79 12.77 9.63
C SER A 147 -12.49 11.33 9.15
N ILE A 148 -12.13 10.42 10.05
CA ILE A 148 -11.76 9.03 9.68
C ILE A 148 -12.99 8.14 9.59
N ILE A 149 -13.95 8.32 10.50
CA ILE A 149 -15.25 7.65 10.41
C ILE A 149 -15.98 8.07 9.13
N MET A 150 -15.89 9.34 8.73
CA MET A 150 -16.46 9.84 7.48
C MET A 150 -15.71 9.37 6.21
N GLN A 151 -14.44 9.01 6.30
CA GLN A 151 -13.69 8.49 5.15
C GLN A 151 -14.07 7.05 4.78
N GLY A 152 -14.79 6.33 5.65
CA GLY A 152 -15.29 4.99 5.36
C GLY A 152 -14.21 3.95 5.04
N ILE A 153 -12.96 4.17 5.48
CA ILE A 153 -11.86 3.24 5.22
C ILE A 153 -12.16 1.91 5.90
N ARG A 154 -12.17 0.85 5.12
CA ARG A 154 -12.51 -0.50 5.56
C ARG A 154 -11.33 -1.44 5.61
N SER A 155 -10.37 -1.31 4.71
CA SER A 155 -9.18 -2.17 4.66
C SER A 155 -8.00 -1.37 4.13
N THR A 156 -6.81 -1.59 4.70
CA THR A 156 -5.59 -0.90 4.27
C THR A 156 -4.41 -1.85 4.15
N MET A 157 -3.53 -1.58 3.18
CA MET A 157 -2.23 -2.21 3.06
C MET A 157 -1.15 -1.15 2.99
N SER A 158 -0.05 -1.35 3.71
CA SER A 158 1.15 -0.50 3.64
C SER A 158 2.37 -1.37 3.49
N VAL A 159 3.22 -1.04 2.53
CA VAL A 159 4.44 -1.79 2.24
C VAL A 159 5.64 -0.85 2.12
N PRO A 160 6.84 -1.28 2.55
CA PRO A 160 8.05 -0.49 2.35
C PRO A 160 8.43 -0.49 0.87
N LEU A 161 8.90 0.65 0.38
CA LEU A 161 9.61 0.78 -0.89
C LEU A 161 11.10 0.60 -0.59
N MET A 162 11.68 -0.46 -1.11
CA MET A 162 13.05 -0.85 -0.83
C MET A 162 13.91 -0.78 -2.09
N HIS A 163 15.15 -0.31 -1.93
CA HIS A 163 16.22 -0.50 -2.92
C HIS A 163 17.37 -1.23 -2.23
N GLY A 164 17.52 -2.52 -2.51
CA GLY A 164 18.38 -3.38 -1.70
C GLY A 164 17.96 -3.36 -0.22
N ASN A 165 18.85 -2.92 0.67
CA ASN A 165 18.58 -2.79 2.11
C ASN A 165 18.15 -1.38 2.52
N GLU A 166 18.08 -0.45 1.60
CA GLU A 166 17.71 0.93 1.86
C GLU A 166 16.21 1.14 1.74
N LEU A 167 15.61 1.81 2.73
CA LEU A 167 14.22 2.21 2.70
C LEU A 167 14.10 3.55 1.95
N LEU A 168 13.48 3.53 0.78
CA LEU A 168 13.19 4.73 -0.02
C LEU A 168 11.90 5.43 0.44
N GLY A 169 10.93 4.67 0.96
CA GLY A 169 9.65 5.21 1.34
C GLY A 169 8.62 4.15 1.71
N VAL A 170 7.36 4.52 1.62
CA VAL A 170 6.21 3.65 1.90
C VAL A 170 5.16 3.81 0.81
N MET A 171 4.59 2.70 0.38
CA MET A 171 3.43 2.67 -0.50
C MET A 171 2.21 2.20 0.30
N HIS A 172 1.13 2.96 0.23
CA HIS A 172 -0.11 2.71 0.97
C HIS A 172 -1.29 2.61 0.01
N LEU A 173 -2.13 1.60 0.19
CA LEU A 173 -3.41 1.45 -0.49
C LEU A 173 -4.52 1.29 0.53
N ASP A 174 -5.68 1.85 0.24
CA ASP A 174 -6.89 1.60 1.03
C ASP A 174 -8.11 1.27 0.17
N SER A 175 -9.06 0.59 0.77
CA SER A 175 -10.37 0.31 0.22
C SER A 175 -11.46 0.81 1.15
N GLN A 176 -12.45 1.49 0.57
CA GLN A 176 -13.63 2.01 1.26
C GLN A 176 -14.84 1.06 1.14
N ILE A 177 -14.78 0.08 0.24
CA ILE A 177 -15.94 -0.75 -0.12
C ILE A 177 -16.25 -1.80 0.94
N ALA A 178 -15.25 -2.51 1.44
CA ALA A 178 -15.45 -3.59 2.39
C ALA A 178 -14.30 -3.76 3.39
N ALA A 179 -14.65 -4.10 4.64
CA ALA A 179 -13.71 -4.73 5.55
C ALA A 179 -13.23 -6.03 4.89
N ASN A 180 -11.94 -6.31 4.96
CA ASN A 180 -11.32 -7.47 4.29
C ASN A 180 -11.31 -7.42 2.73
N ALA A 181 -11.34 -6.23 2.13
CA ALA A 181 -11.16 -6.07 0.68
C ALA A 181 -9.81 -6.64 0.21
N PHE A 182 -8.79 -6.55 1.06
CA PHE A 182 -7.46 -7.10 0.81
C PHE A 182 -7.24 -8.40 1.55
N THR A 183 -6.54 -9.33 0.89
CA THR A 183 -6.13 -10.62 1.43
C THR A 183 -4.64 -10.64 1.76
N GLU A 184 -4.18 -11.67 2.47
CA GLU A 184 -2.75 -11.89 2.70
C GLU A 184 -1.97 -12.07 1.39
N LYS A 185 -2.57 -12.71 0.39
CA LYS A 185 -1.97 -12.83 -0.97
C LYS A 185 -1.82 -11.48 -1.65
N ASP A 186 -2.79 -10.59 -1.47
CA ASP A 186 -2.71 -9.22 -2.00
C ASP A 186 -1.57 -8.44 -1.31
N LEU A 187 -1.40 -8.63 0.01
CA LEU A 187 -0.29 -8.04 0.75
C LEU A 187 1.07 -8.55 0.25
N GLN A 188 1.21 -9.86 0.03
CA GLN A 188 2.43 -10.46 -0.50
C GLN A 188 2.76 -9.90 -1.89
N LEU A 189 1.78 -9.84 -2.79
CA LEU A 189 1.95 -9.26 -4.11
C LEU A 189 2.38 -7.78 -4.03
N PHE A 190 1.70 -7.00 -3.19
CA PHE A 190 2.00 -5.59 -3.00
C PHE A 190 3.39 -5.38 -2.41
N SER A 191 3.81 -6.24 -1.47
CA SER A 191 5.16 -6.25 -0.92
C SER A 191 6.21 -6.55 -1.98
N SER A 192 5.96 -7.51 -2.88
CA SER A 192 6.87 -7.80 -4.01
C SER A 192 7.04 -6.60 -4.93
N ILE A 193 5.98 -5.84 -5.19
CA ILE A 193 6.04 -4.60 -5.98
C ILE A 193 6.94 -3.57 -5.27
N GLY A 194 6.77 -3.39 -3.95
CA GLY A 194 7.56 -2.46 -3.16
C GLY A 194 9.05 -2.80 -3.08
N ASN A 195 9.40 -4.09 -3.11
CA ASN A 195 10.79 -4.56 -3.06
C ASN A 195 11.52 -4.48 -4.40
N GLN A 196 10.83 -4.20 -5.50
CA GLN A 196 11.41 -4.07 -6.84
C GLN A 196 11.64 -2.61 -7.24
N ALA A 197 11.22 -1.68 -6.41
CA ALA A 197 11.43 -0.25 -6.64
C ALA A 197 12.86 0.17 -6.25
#